data_4b3ac9decbe929b3c8f4bf40b5d0c201
#
_entry.id   4b3ac9decbe929b3c8f4bf40b5d0c201
#
_cell.length_a   1.000
_cell.length_b   1.000
_cell.length_c   1.000
_cell.angle_alpha   90.00
_cell.angle_beta   90.00
_cell.angle_gamma   90.00
#
_symmetry.space_group_name_H-M   'P 1'
#
loop_
_entity.id
_entity.type
_entity.pdbx_description
1 polymer ?
#
loop_
_entity_poly.entity_id
_entity_poly.type
_entity_poly.pdbx_seq_one_letter_code
_entity_poly.pdbx_strand_id
1 'polypeptide(L)'
;FTDCSEPVQHGADLMIGSMIKNVGGGIARTGGYIAGKKKLVELCSYRLTCVGMGKEVGCTLDMNRELFLGFFHAPDVTASALKTAVFAASLFELLGFPCYPRYDEPRNDIVEAICLGDEARLTAFCQGIQAGSPVDAFVIPEAWDMPGYTSKVIMAAGAFTLGASIELSADAPIREPFAVWMQGGITETSGKIGVLLAAQKMLQNQLLPILQC
;
A
#
# COMPACT_ATOMS: atom_id res chain seq x y z
N PHE A 1 10.22 -8.32 -2.45
CA PHE A 1 9.39 -9.36 -3.10
C PHE A 1 8.93 -8.96 -4.50
N THR A 2 9.22 -7.76 -4.96
CA THR A 2 8.93 -7.31 -6.33
C THR A 2 10.10 -7.51 -7.28
N ASP A 3 11.28 -7.76 -6.75
CA ASP A 3 12.51 -7.98 -7.49
C ASP A 3 13.18 -9.29 -7.06
N CYS A 4 14.06 -9.82 -7.89
CA CYS A 4 14.84 -11.03 -7.62
C CYS A 4 16.14 -10.77 -6.85
N SER A 5 16.45 -9.51 -6.56
CA SER A 5 17.65 -9.09 -5.84
C SER A 5 17.34 -8.04 -4.78
N GLU A 6 18.16 -8.04 -3.73
CA GLU A 6 17.99 -7.15 -2.58
C GLU A 6 18.93 -5.93 -2.68
N PRO A 7 18.58 -4.78 -2.08
CA PRO A 7 19.41 -3.57 -2.13
C PRO A 7 20.87 -3.79 -1.70
N VAL A 8 21.10 -4.69 -0.76
CA VAL A 8 22.46 -5.02 -0.29
C VAL A 8 23.32 -5.73 -1.36
N GLN A 9 22.70 -6.37 -2.34
CA GLN A 9 23.38 -6.97 -3.48
C GLN A 9 23.81 -5.92 -4.51
N HIS A 10 23.20 -4.73 -4.45
CA HIS A 10 23.49 -3.59 -5.31
C HIS A 10 24.30 -2.48 -4.61
N GLY A 11 24.98 -2.82 -3.51
CA GLY A 11 25.93 -1.94 -2.85
C GLY A 11 25.39 -1.17 -1.64
N ALA A 12 24.15 -1.39 -1.24
CA ALA A 12 23.67 -0.84 0.03
C ALA A 12 24.37 -1.53 1.20
N ASP A 13 24.82 -0.73 2.17
CA ASP A 13 25.46 -1.25 3.38
C ASP A 13 24.45 -1.82 4.38
N LEU A 14 23.29 -1.19 4.46
CA LEU A 14 22.15 -1.59 5.28
C LEU A 14 20.86 -1.36 4.52
N MET A 15 19.87 -2.22 4.76
CA MET A 15 18.48 -1.98 4.42
C MET A 15 17.63 -2.10 5.69
N ILE A 16 16.61 -1.25 5.79
CA ILE A 16 15.73 -1.16 6.95
C ILE A 16 14.30 -1.16 6.43
N GLY A 17 13.45 -1.96 7.05
CA GLY A 17 12.05 -2.04 6.65
C GLY A 17 11.11 -2.29 7.83
N SER A 18 9.82 -2.10 7.56
CA SER A 18 8.75 -2.28 8.52
C SER A 18 8.06 -3.63 8.31
N MET A 19 7.86 -4.36 9.40
CA MET A 19 7.12 -5.63 9.38
C MET A 19 5.60 -5.44 9.35
N ILE A 20 5.08 -4.23 9.62
CA ILE A 20 3.65 -3.94 9.44
C ILE A 20 3.27 -3.70 7.97
N LYS A 21 4.23 -3.73 7.07
CA LYS A 21 4.05 -3.64 5.61
C LYS A 21 4.01 -5.03 4.98
N ASN A 22 4.12 -5.11 3.66
CA ASN A 22 4.04 -6.38 2.91
C ASN A 22 4.96 -7.48 3.46
N VAL A 23 6.13 -7.13 3.98
CA VAL A 23 7.10 -8.06 4.57
C VAL A 23 6.51 -8.83 5.76
N GLY A 24 5.58 -8.25 6.49
CA GLY A 24 4.86 -8.91 7.59
C GLY A 24 3.56 -9.62 7.17
N GLY A 25 3.26 -9.69 5.88
CA GLY A 25 2.17 -10.50 5.33
C GLY A 25 0.77 -10.17 5.84
N GLY A 26 0.54 -8.95 6.38
CA GLY A 26 -0.72 -8.56 7.01
C GLY A 26 -0.98 -9.18 8.38
N ILE A 27 -0.03 -9.94 8.92
CA ILE A 27 -0.15 -10.66 10.19
C ILE A 27 0.64 -9.96 11.29
N ALA A 28 1.85 -9.47 10.99
CA ALA A 28 2.69 -8.79 11.96
C ALA A 28 2.10 -7.44 12.37
N ARG A 29 1.73 -7.31 13.65
CA ARG A 29 1.13 -6.09 14.22
C ARG A 29 2.14 -4.99 14.49
N THR A 30 3.42 -5.33 14.56
CA THR A 30 4.53 -4.42 14.87
C THR A 30 5.82 -5.00 14.33
N GLY A 31 6.91 -4.27 14.52
CA GLY A 31 8.24 -4.74 14.23
C GLY A 31 8.85 -4.12 12.99
N GLY A 32 10.14 -4.35 12.88
CA GLY A 32 10.95 -3.93 11.76
C GLY A 32 12.14 -4.87 11.62
N TYR A 33 12.86 -4.70 10.53
CA TYR A 33 14.08 -5.46 10.28
C TYR A 33 15.20 -4.55 9.83
N ILE A 34 16.42 -4.96 10.15
CA ILE A 34 17.65 -4.40 9.60
C ILE A 34 18.47 -5.56 9.04
N ALA A 35 18.84 -5.46 7.78
CA ALA A 35 19.70 -6.44 7.12
C ALA A 35 20.85 -5.74 6.39
N GLY A 36 22.00 -6.43 6.23
CA GLY A 36 23.16 -5.88 5.57
C GLY A 36 24.48 -6.35 6.13
N LYS A 37 25.50 -5.50 6.09
CA LYS A 37 26.84 -5.83 6.58
C LYS A 37 26.82 -6.22 8.06
N LYS A 38 27.34 -7.39 8.41
CA LYS A 38 27.33 -7.97 9.78
C LYS A 38 27.75 -6.97 10.84
N LYS A 39 28.86 -6.26 10.63
CA LYS A 39 29.38 -5.28 11.60
C LYS A 39 28.40 -4.14 11.86
N LEU A 40 27.70 -3.66 10.82
CA LEU A 40 26.76 -2.56 10.94
C LEU A 40 25.45 -3.03 11.61
N VAL A 41 24.94 -4.22 11.27
CA VAL A 41 23.79 -4.83 11.93
C VAL A 41 24.07 -5.05 13.42
N GLU A 42 25.29 -5.51 13.77
CA GLU A 42 25.70 -5.66 15.16
C GLU A 42 25.72 -4.33 15.91
N LEU A 43 26.28 -3.27 15.32
CA LEU A 43 26.25 -1.93 15.91
C LEU A 43 24.83 -1.41 16.14
N CYS A 44 23.92 -1.65 15.19
CA CYS A 44 22.51 -1.31 15.34
C CYS A 44 21.88 -2.05 16.53
N SER A 45 22.24 -3.31 16.75
CA SER A 45 21.67 -4.12 17.84
C SER A 45 21.96 -3.55 19.23
N TYR A 46 23.11 -2.91 19.42
CA TYR A 46 23.45 -2.25 20.70
C TYR A 46 22.55 -1.04 21.03
N ARG A 47 21.80 -0.56 20.05
CA ARG A 47 20.90 0.58 20.22
C ARG A 47 19.43 0.18 20.27
N LEU A 48 19.05 -0.88 19.54
CA LEU A 48 17.66 -1.23 19.30
C LEU A 48 17.02 -2.09 20.40
N THR A 49 17.80 -2.92 21.08
CA THR A 49 17.27 -3.83 22.08
C THR A 49 17.53 -3.29 23.49
N CYS A 50 18.56 -3.79 24.17
CA CYS A 50 19.04 -3.25 25.42
C CYS A 50 20.31 -2.47 25.15
N VAL A 51 20.30 -1.17 25.40
CA VAL A 51 21.40 -0.27 25.05
C VAL A 51 22.73 -0.78 25.63
N GLY A 52 23.70 -1.00 24.75
CA GLY A 52 25.04 -1.49 25.10
C GLY A 52 25.19 -3.00 25.24
N MET A 53 24.11 -3.78 25.25
CA MET A 53 24.16 -5.24 25.40
C MET A 53 23.91 -6.02 24.12
N GLY A 54 23.37 -5.35 23.08
CA GLY A 54 23.14 -5.95 21.78
C GLY A 54 21.95 -6.93 21.77
N LYS A 55 21.95 -7.84 20.77
CA LYS A 55 20.84 -8.76 20.48
C LYS A 55 20.71 -9.96 21.45
N GLU A 56 21.66 -10.14 22.34
CA GLU A 56 21.65 -11.25 23.32
C GLU A 56 20.53 -11.06 24.38
N VAL A 57 20.05 -9.84 24.53
CA VAL A 57 18.98 -9.47 25.44
C VAL A 57 17.96 -8.60 24.70
N GLY A 58 16.77 -8.57 25.21
CA GLY A 58 15.66 -7.82 24.64
C GLY A 58 14.40 -8.65 24.63
N CYS A 59 13.28 -7.95 24.57
CA CYS A 59 11.96 -8.58 24.59
C CYS A 59 11.34 -8.55 23.20
N THR A 60 10.90 -9.71 22.72
CA THR A 60 10.15 -9.82 21.45
C THR A 60 8.65 -9.64 21.64
N LEU A 61 8.19 -9.38 22.86
CA LEU A 61 6.78 -9.19 23.22
C LEU A 61 5.87 -10.32 22.71
N ASP A 62 6.39 -11.55 22.66
CA ASP A 62 5.72 -12.73 22.15
C ASP A 62 5.29 -12.64 20.65
N MET A 63 5.96 -11.78 19.89
CA MET A 63 5.59 -11.49 18.49
C MET A 63 6.26 -12.40 17.46
N ASN A 64 7.19 -13.27 17.87
CA ASN A 64 8.00 -14.07 16.94
C ASN A 64 7.15 -14.89 15.96
N ARG A 65 6.09 -15.53 16.46
CA ARG A 65 5.21 -16.34 15.63
C ARG A 65 4.56 -15.49 14.51
N GLU A 66 4.05 -14.31 14.84
CA GLU A 66 3.42 -13.41 13.89
C GLU A 66 4.43 -12.87 12.86
N LEU A 67 5.63 -12.52 13.33
CA LEU A 67 6.70 -12.05 12.44
C LEU A 67 7.12 -13.12 11.43
N PHE A 68 7.37 -14.36 11.87
CA PHE A 68 7.77 -15.44 10.97
C PHE A 68 6.62 -15.90 10.06
N LEU A 69 5.42 -16.02 10.58
CA LEU A 69 4.25 -16.41 9.78
C LEU A 69 3.93 -15.35 8.73
N GLY A 70 3.98 -14.06 9.12
CA GLY A 70 3.79 -12.95 8.21
C GLY A 70 4.85 -12.92 7.11
N PHE A 71 6.12 -13.10 7.46
CA PHE A 71 7.20 -13.20 6.48
C PHE A 71 7.02 -14.38 5.51
N PHE A 72 6.53 -15.51 6.01
CA PHE A 72 6.23 -16.68 5.16
C PHE A 72 5.13 -16.37 4.13
N HIS A 73 4.09 -15.62 4.52
CA HIS A 73 3.00 -15.23 3.62
C HIS A 73 3.30 -14.00 2.75
N ALA A 74 4.34 -13.25 3.07
CA ALA A 74 4.65 -11.99 2.40
C ALA A 74 4.75 -12.06 0.86
N PRO A 75 5.29 -13.14 0.24
CA PRO A 75 5.30 -13.24 -1.22
C PRO A 75 3.90 -13.27 -1.83
N ASP A 76 2.96 -14.03 -1.26
CA ASP A 76 1.58 -14.11 -1.76
C ASP A 76 0.81 -12.81 -1.57
N VAL A 77 1.01 -12.14 -0.42
CA VAL A 77 0.40 -10.84 -0.13
C VAL A 77 0.92 -9.77 -1.09
N THR A 78 2.24 -9.75 -1.34
CA THR A 78 2.83 -8.82 -2.30
C THR A 78 2.37 -9.10 -3.73
N ALA A 79 2.30 -10.38 -4.13
CA ALA A 79 1.79 -10.78 -5.43
C ALA A 79 0.32 -10.37 -5.62
N SER A 80 -0.51 -10.51 -4.58
CA SER A 80 -1.92 -10.05 -4.60
C SER A 80 -2.03 -8.54 -4.79
N ALA A 81 -1.19 -7.76 -4.10
CA ALA A 81 -1.13 -6.31 -4.26
C ALA A 81 -0.69 -5.90 -5.67
N LEU A 82 0.35 -6.55 -6.23
CA LEU A 82 0.80 -6.32 -7.60
C LEU A 82 -0.30 -6.63 -8.63
N LYS A 83 -0.98 -7.76 -8.51
CA LYS A 83 -2.09 -8.14 -9.39
C LYS A 83 -3.25 -7.16 -9.30
N THR A 84 -3.53 -6.65 -8.09
CA THR A 84 -4.56 -5.62 -7.89
C THR A 84 -4.16 -4.31 -8.59
N ALA A 85 -2.91 -3.89 -8.47
CA ALA A 85 -2.39 -2.69 -9.15
C ALA A 85 -2.46 -2.84 -10.69
N VAL A 86 -2.01 -3.97 -11.23
CA VAL A 86 -2.10 -4.25 -12.69
C VAL A 86 -3.56 -4.27 -13.17
N PHE A 87 -4.46 -4.87 -12.39
CA PHE A 87 -5.88 -4.89 -12.71
C PHE A 87 -6.48 -3.48 -12.72
N ALA A 88 -6.13 -2.66 -11.72
CA ALA A 88 -6.59 -1.26 -11.65
C ALA A 88 -6.07 -0.44 -12.84
N ALA A 89 -4.77 -0.53 -13.14
CA ALA A 89 -4.19 0.13 -14.30
C ALA A 89 -4.91 -0.29 -15.60
N SER A 90 -5.09 -1.59 -15.83
CA SER A 90 -5.78 -2.10 -17.02
C SER A 90 -7.21 -1.59 -17.14
N LEU A 91 -7.98 -1.63 -16.05
CA LEU A 91 -9.35 -1.15 -16.05
C LEU A 91 -9.43 0.35 -16.29
N PHE A 92 -8.63 1.16 -15.59
CA PHE A 92 -8.71 2.60 -15.70
C PHE A 92 -8.13 3.15 -17.00
N GLU A 93 -7.11 2.51 -17.60
CA GLU A 93 -6.67 2.82 -18.95
C GLU A 93 -7.76 2.53 -19.98
N LEU A 94 -8.49 1.41 -19.88
CA LEU A 94 -9.65 1.11 -20.71
C LEU A 94 -10.77 2.15 -20.55
N LEU A 95 -10.91 2.74 -19.37
CA LEU A 95 -11.86 3.82 -19.08
C LEU A 95 -11.33 5.20 -19.52
N GLY A 96 -10.12 5.29 -20.08
CA GLY A 96 -9.53 6.51 -20.62
C GLY A 96 -8.74 7.37 -19.64
N PHE A 97 -8.33 6.83 -18.50
CA PHE A 97 -7.50 7.53 -17.51
C PHE A 97 -6.03 7.14 -17.64
N PRO A 98 -5.09 8.09 -17.61
CA PRO A 98 -3.65 7.78 -17.56
C PRO A 98 -3.28 7.08 -16.24
N CYS A 99 -2.53 5.98 -16.35
CA CYS A 99 -2.05 5.19 -15.22
C CYS A 99 -0.53 5.09 -15.22
N TYR A 100 0.08 5.08 -14.04
CA TYR A 100 1.53 5.01 -13.85
C TYR A 100 1.89 4.09 -12.66
N PRO A 101 2.63 2.98 -12.91
CA PRO A 101 3.02 2.43 -14.22
C PRO A 101 1.79 1.96 -15.01
N ARG A 102 1.91 1.90 -16.32
CA ARG A 102 0.89 1.29 -17.15
C ARG A 102 0.73 -0.20 -16.82
N TYR A 103 -0.42 -0.77 -17.22
CA TYR A 103 -0.71 -2.18 -16.91
C TYR A 103 0.33 -3.16 -17.46
N ASP A 104 1.02 -2.83 -18.55
CA ASP A 104 2.02 -3.65 -19.25
C ASP A 104 3.49 -3.24 -18.95
N GLU A 105 3.70 -2.25 -18.08
CA GLU A 105 5.04 -1.79 -17.69
C GLU A 105 5.60 -2.57 -16.50
N PRO A 106 6.93 -2.71 -16.42
CA PRO A 106 7.60 -3.29 -15.25
C PRO A 106 7.30 -2.50 -13.97
N ARG A 107 7.15 -3.21 -12.84
CA ARG A 107 6.86 -2.62 -11.53
C ARG A 107 7.96 -2.94 -10.53
N ASN A 108 8.35 -1.93 -9.78
CA ASN A 108 9.31 -2.05 -8.68
C ASN A 108 8.65 -1.99 -7.29
N ASP A 109 7.37 -1.62 -7.24
CA ASP A 109 6.56 -1.55 -6.03
C ASP A 109 5.10 -1.92 -6.32
N ILE A 110 4.25 -1.79 -5.31
CA ILE A 110 2.82 -2.16 -5.35
C ILE A 110 1.91 -0.95 -5.58
N VAL A 111 2.47 0.24 -5.82
CA VAL A 111 1.70 1.47 -5.94
C VAL A 111 1.19 1.64 -7.37
N GLU A 112 -0.02 2.11 -7.51
CA GLU A 112 -0.64 2.52 -8.76
C GLU A 112 -1.10 3.96 -8.67
N ALA A 113 -0.60 4.82 -9.55
CA ALA A 113 -1.06 6.20 -9.67
C ALA A 113 -2.04 6.31 -10.85
N ILE A 114 -3.28 6.73 -10.58
CA ILE A 114 -4.32 6.92 -11.59
C ILE A 114 -4.66 8.41 -11.64
N CYS A 115 -4.43 9.05 -12.79
CA CYS A 115 -4.75 10.47 -12.98
C CYS A 115 -6.21 10.65 -13.34
N LEU A 116 -7.03 11.04 -12.39
CA LEU A 116 -8.48 11.17 -12.57
C LEU A 116 -8.92 12.53 -13.07
N GLY A 117 -8.08 13.58 -12.90
CA GLY A 117 -8.23 14.88 -13.54
C GLY A 117 -9.10 15.90 -12.80
N ASP A 118 -9.86 15.50 -11.78
CA ASP A 118 -10.64 16.42 -10.94
C ASP A 118 -10.97 15.86 -9.55
N GLU A 119 -11.38 16.73 -8.64
CA GLU A 119 -11.71 16.41 -7.25
C GLU A 119 -12.93 15.47 -7.13
N ALA A 120 -13.95 15.65 -7.98
CA ALA A 120 -15.16 14.83 -7.91
C ALA A 120 -14.87 13.37 -8.21
N ARG A 121 -14.00 13.10 -9.19
CA ARG A 121 -13.53 11.77 -9.53
C ARG A 121 -12.66 11.17 -8.46
N LEU A 122 -11.72 11.94 -7.87
CA LEU A 122 -10.93 11.49 -6.72
C LEU A 122 -11.82 11.06 -5.55
N THR A 123 -12.82 11.90 -5.23
CA THR A 123 -13.76 11.63 -4.15
C THR A 123 -14.55 10.34 -4.41
N ALA A 124 -15.13 10.20 -5.61
CA ALA A 124 -15.91 9.02 -5.97
C ALA A 124 -15.05 7.75 -5.96
N PHE A 125 -13.83 7.81 -6.47
CA PHE A 125 -12.88 6.71 -6.44
C PHE A 125 -12.60 6.26 -5.01
N CYS A 126 -12.18 7.18 -4.13
CA CYS A 126 -11.87 6.86 -2.73
C CYS A 126 -13.09 6.31 -1.98
N GLN A 127 -14.27 6.87 -2.20
CA GLN A 127 -15.50 6.36 -1.60
C GLN A 127 -15.84 4.95 -2.08
N GLY A 128 -15.58 4.62 -3.35
CA GLY A 128 -15.76 3.28 -3.88
C GLY A 128 -14.77 2.28 -3.31
N ILE A 129 -13.48 2.64 -3.19
CA ILE A 129 -12.46 1.83 -2.50
C ILE A 129 -12.88 1.55 -1.06
N GLN A 130 -13.33 2.59 -0.33
CA GLN A 130 -13.75 2.46 1.08
C GLN A 130 -14.95 1.53 1.22
N ALA A 131 -15.93 1.65 0.35
CA ALA A 131 -17.12 0.79 0.36
C ALA A 131 -16.79 -0.70 0.08
N GLY A 132 -15.68 -0.97 -0.60
CA GLY A 132 -15.17 -2.32 -0.86
C GLY A 132 -14.27 -2.89 0.25
N SER A 133 -13.98 -2.11 1.28
CA SER A 133 -13.10 -2.54 2.37
C SER A 133 -13.79 -3.58 3.28
N PRO A 134 -13.09 -4.63 3.72
CA PRO A 134 -13.65 -5.64 4.65
C PRO A 134 -14.03 -5.05 6.01
N VAL A 135 -13.35 -3.98 6.41
CA VAL A 135 -13.57 -3.26 7.68
C VAL A 135 -13.84 -1.79 7.35
N ASP A 136 -14.69 -1.16 8.12
CA ASP A 136 -15.06 0.26 7.98
C ASP A 136 -15.67 0.65 6.60
N ALA A 137 -16.29 -0.29 5.91
CA ALA A 137 -16.96 -0.07 4.61
C ALA A 137 -18.07 0.99 4.65
N PHE A 138 -18.63 1.26 5.82
CA PHE A 138 -19.68 2.26 6.05
C PHE A 138 -19.14 3.69 6.14
N VAL A 139 -17.84 3.88 6.30
CA VAL A 139 -17.20 5.19 6.38
C VAL A 139 -17.21 5.85 5.01
N ILE A 140 -17.54 7.12 4.96
CA ILE A 140 -17.51 7.93 3.74
C ILE A 140 -16.30 8.86 3.84
N PRO A 141 -15.22 8.60 3.11
CA PRO A 141 -14.04 9.45 3.14
C PRO A 141 -14.31 10.80 2.49
N GLU A 142 -13.82 11.85 3.13
CA GLU A 142 -13.90 13.23 2.68
C GLU A 142 -12.52 13.90 2.69
N ALA A 143 -12.38 14.98 1.94
CA ALA A 143 -11.15 15.76 1.88
C ALA A 143 -10.93 16.55 3.18
N TRP A 144 -9.79 16.36 3.83
CA TRP A 144 -9.44 17.03 5.07
C TRP A 144 -7.98 17.50 5.10
N ASP A 145 -7.68 18.42 5.99
CA ASP A 145 -6.33 18.92 6.17
C ASP A 145 -5.49 17.90 6.94
N MET A 146 -4.39 17.48 6.33
CA MET A 146 -3.50 16.48 6.91
C MET A 146 -2.14 17.10 7.24
N PRO A 147 -1.57 16.87 8.44
CA PRO A 147 -0.24 17.36 8.79
C PRO A 147 0.82 16.91 7.78
N GLY A 148 1.64 17.85 7.31
CA GLY A 148 2.69 17.59 6.34
C GLY A 148 2.27 17.70 4.87
N TYR A 149 1.00 17.91 4.58
CA TYR A 149 0.50 18.17 3.23
C TYR A 149 0.14 19.65 3.03
N THR A 150 0.36 20.15 1.83
CA THR A 150 0.01 21.54 1.43
C THR A 150 -1.38 21.63 0.82
N SER A 151 -2.01 20.51 0.54
CA SER A 151 -3.38 20.39 0.01
C SER A 151 -4.17 19.42 0.87
N LYS A 152 -5.50 19.54 0.85
CA LYS A 152 -6.37 18.51 1.45
C LYS A 152 -6.13 17.16 0.79
N VAL A 153 -6.34 16.10 1.54
CA VAL A 153 -6.17 14.72 1.07
C VAL A 153 -7.43 13.93 1.42
N ILE A 154 -7.90 13.11 0.50
CA ILE A 154 -8.89 12.08 0.79
C ILE A 154 -8.13 10.78 1.00
N MET A 155 -8.39 10.09 2.11
CA MET A 155 -7.80 8.78 2.39
C MET A 155 -8.89 7.74 2.49
N ALA A 156 -8.76 6.68 1.71
CA ALA A 156 -9.59 5.49 1.80
C ALA A 156 -8.74 4.30 2.22
N ALA A 157 -9.12 3.62 3.29
CA ALA A 157 -8.50 2.37 3.72
C ALA A 157 -9.43 1.61 4.66
N GLY A 158 -9.39 0.28 4.61
CA GLY A 158 -9.98 -0.56 5.63
C GLY A 158 -8.97 -0.79 6.77
N ALA A 159 -9.44 -0.78 8.00
CA ALA A 159 -8.68 -1.15 9.19
C ALA A 159 -7.49 -0.24 9.57
N PHE A 160 -7.66 1.07 9.52
CA PHE A 160 -6.69 2.02 10.09
C PHE A 160 -6.33 1.77 11.56
N THR A 161 -7.19 1.11 12.29
CA THR A 161 -7.06 0.90 13.73
C THR A 161 -5.80 0.14 14.14
N LEU A 162 -5.20 -0.63 13.24
CA LEU A 162 -3.99 -1.41 13.52
C LEU A 162 -2.72 -0.80 12.91
N GLY A 163 -2.83 0.31 12.18
CA GLY A 163 -1.70 0.97 11.52
C GLY A 163 -1.08 0.15 10.39
N ALA A 164 -1.61 -1.03 10.08
CA ALA A 164 -1.20 -1.82 8.93
C ALA A 164 -1.85 -1.22 7.68
N SER A 165 -1.08 -0.87 6.67
CA SER A 165 -1.56 -0.27 5.44
C SER A 165 -1.23 -1.14 4.23
N ILE A 166 -1.50 -2.45 4.36
CA ILE A 166 -1.37 -3.40 3.26
C ILE A 166 -2.72 -3.87 2.74
N GLU A 167 -3.81 -3.50 3.39
CA GLU A 167 -5.14 -3.55 2.82
C GLU A 167 -5.19 -2.64 1.59
N LEU A 168 -6.20 -2.81 0.77
CA LEU A 168 -6.42 -1.89 -0.33
C LEU A 168 -6.67 -0.49 0.24
N SER A 169 -5.83 0.45 -0.15
CA SER A 169 -5.91 1.84 0.26
C SER A 169 -5.71 2.78 -0.92
N ALA A 170 -6.21 4.00 -0.78
CA ALA A 170 -6.08 5.05 -1.77
C ALA A 170 -5.87 6.40 -1.09
N ASP A 171 -4.81 7.10 -1.47
CA ASP A 171 -4.49 8.46 -1.04
C ASP A 171 -4.67 9.41 -2.22
N ALA A 172 -5.54 10.40 -2.06
CA ALA A 172 -5.92 11.32 -3.12
C ALA A 172 -5.70 12.78 -2.68
N PRO A 173 -4.52 13.36 -2.90
CA PRO A 173 -4.29 14.79 -2.69
C PRO A 173 -5.13 15.63 -3.64
N ILE A 174 -5.86 16.61 -3.10
CA ILE A 174 -6.70 17.54 -3.87
C ILE A 174 -5.81 18.61 -4.49
N ARG A 175 -5.13 18.26 -5.54
CA ARG A 175 -4.25 19.13 -6.34
C ARG A 175 -3.98 18.51 -7.71
N GLU A 176 -3.67 19.32 -8.69
CA GLU A 176 -3.22 18.82 -9.99
C GLU A 176 -2.00 17.89 -9.88
N PRO A 177 -1.95 16.81 -10.68
CA PRO A 177 -2.88 16.41 -11.76
C PRO A 177 -4.13 15.64 -11.28
N PHE A 178 -4.53 15.75 -10.02
CA PHE A 178 -5.62 15.00 -9.41
C PHE A 178 -5.43 13.50 -9.55
N ALA A 179 -4.27 13.03 -9.12
CA ALA A 179 -3.91 11.62 -9.13
C ALA A 179 -4.25 10.98 -7.78
N VAL A 180 -4.85 9.79 -7.83
CA VAL A 180 -4.99 8.91 -6.68
C VAL A 180 -3.83 7.92 -6.66
N TRP A 181 -3.27 7.68 -5.47
CA TRP A 181 -2.22 6.70 -5.21
C TRP A 181 -2.83 5.51 -4.50
N MET A 182 -3.03 4.44 -5.24
CA MET A 182 -3.64 3.21 -4.73
C MET A 182 -2.56 2.16 -4.47
N GLN A 183 -2.72 1.39 -3.39
CA GLN A 183 -1.82 0.29 -3.08
C GLN A 183 -2.50 -0.77 -2.22
N GLY A 184 -1.89 -1.95 -2.13
CA GLY A 184 -2.32 -3.01 -1.24
C GLY A 184 -3.32 -3.98 -1.86
N GLY A 185 -4.09 -4.57 -0.99
CA GLY A 185 -4.96 -5.71 -1.31
C GLY A 185 -4.33 -7.02 -0.81
N ILE A 186 -4.66 -7.43 0.42
CA ILE A 186 -4.14 -8.66 1.06
C ILE A 186 -4.49 -9.88 0.22
N THR A 187 -5.66 -9.87 -0.41
CA THR A 187 -6.06 -10.87 -1.39
C THR A 187 -6.39 -10.20 -2.73
N GLU A 188 -6.03 -10.84 -3.82
CA GLU A 188 -6.36 -10.37 -5.17
C GLU A 188 -7.86 -10.15 -5.36
N THR A 189 -8.69 -11.05 -4.81
CA THR A 189 -10.14 -10.98 -4.94
C THR A 189 -10.71 -9.74 -4.26
N SER A 190 -10.35 -9.47 -3.02
CA SER A 190 -10.82 -8.26 -2.31
C SER A 190 -10.30 -6.98 -2.96
N GLY A 191 -9.06 -7.00 -3.43
CA GLY A 191 -8.49 -5.88 -4.17
C GLY A 191 -9.28 -5.56 -5.44
N LYS A 192 -9.58 -6.57 -6.26
CA LYS A 192 -10.41 -6.40 -7.47
C LYS A 192 -11.81 -5.88 -7.17
N ILE A 193 -12.46 -6.39 -6.11
CA ILE A 193 -13.78 -5.90 -5.70
C ILE A 193 -13.72 -4.41 -5.36
N GLY A 194 -12.74 -3.96 -4.58
CA GLY A 194 -12.57 -2.55 -4.25
C GLY A 194 -12.39 -1.67 -5.48
N VAL A 195 -11.54 -2.09 -6.42
CA VAL A 195 -11.29 -1.38 -7.69
C VAL A 195 -12.56 -1.30 -8.55
N LEU A 196 -13.33 -2.40 -8.64
CA LEU A 196 -14.60 -2.41 -9.37
C LEU A 196 -15.65 -1.48 -8.71
N LEU A 197 -15.71 -1.44 -7.39
CA LEU A 197 -16.61 -0.53 -6.67
C LEU A 197 -16.21 0.94 -6.84
N ALA A 198 -14.91 1.24 -6.96
CA ALA A 198 -14.45 2.58 -7.32
C ALA A 198 -14.96 2.98 -8.72
N ALA A 199 -14.78 2.13 -9.71
CA ALA A 199 -15.29 2.37 -11.06
C ALA A 199 -16.83 2.46 -11.09
N GLN A 200 -17.54 1.61 -10.36
CA GLN A 200 -19.00 1.64 -10.22
C GLN A 200 -19.49 2.95 -9.60
N LYS A 201 -18.83 3.43 -8.55
CA LYS A 201 -19.18 4.69 -7.90
C LYS A 201 -19.01 5.89 -8.83
N MET A 202 -17.91 5.89 -9.61
CA MET A 202 -17.69 6.91 -10.63
C MET A 202 -18.76 6.84 -11.73
N LEU A 203 -19.15 5.64 -12.17
CA LEU A 203 -20.22 5.45 -13.16
C LEU A 203 -21.56 5.98 -12.65
N GLN A 204 -21.95 5.62 -11.42
CA GLN A 204 -23.20 6.09 -10.79
C GLN A 204 -23.27 7.61 -10.69
N ASN A 205 -22.13 8.25 -10.46
CA ASN A 205 -22.02 9.70 -10.38
C ASN A 205 -21.83 10.38 -11.76
N GLN A 206 -21.88 9.62 -12.86
CA GLN A 206 -21.68 10.11 -14.26
C GLN A 206 -20.31 10.78 -14.46
N LEU A 207 -19.27 10.29 -13.79
CA LEU A 207 -17.92 10.85 -13.80
C LEU A 207 -16.94 10.10 -14.76
N LEU A 208 -17.38 9.01 -15.38
CA LEU A 208 -16.58 8.32 -16.38
C LEU A 208 -16.59 9.09 -17.70
N PRO A 209 -15.47 9.08 -18.46
CA PRO A 209 -15.46 9.61 -19.82
C PRO A 209 -16.51 8.91 -20.68
N ILE A 210 -17.13 9.66 -21.58
CA ILE A 210 -18.00 9.06 -22.62
C ILE A 210 -17.09 8.32 -23.58
N LEU A 211 -17.10 6.99 -23.50
CA LEU A 211 -16.40 6.16 -24.48
C LEU A 211 -17.06 6.40 -25.84
N GLN A 212 -16.36 7.05 -26.75
CA GLN A 212 -16.77 7.11 -28.15
C GLN A 212 -16.50 5.71 -28.72
N CYS A 213 -17.57 4.98 -29.02
CA CYS A 213 -17.52 3.71 -29.75
C CYS A 213 -17.12 3.94 -31.21
#